data_4767a5d590de5366d5b5b977c96f702c
#
_entry.id   4767a5d590de5366d5b5b977c96f702c
#
_cell.length_a   1.000
_cell.length_b   1.000
_cell.length_c   1.000
_cell.angle_alpha   90.00
_cell.angle_beta   90.00
_cell.angle_gamma   90.00
#
_symmetry.space_group_name_H-M   'P 1'
#
loop_
_entity.id
_entity.type
_entity.pdbx_description
1 polymer ?
#
loop_
_entity_poly.entity_id
_entity_poly.type
_entity_poly.pdbx_seq_one_letter_code
_entity_poly.pdbx_strand_id
1 'polypeptide(L)'
;MGKTLQEILDLCQEKDIQIVDFKMTDIDGRWRHLSIPVGRLNEETMQYGIGFDGSNYGYAPVESSDMVFVPDLDSATVDPFAEVPTLTMIGDVMIIDRPANRPFDQYPRNVAKRAIGYMQELGIADEMIW
;
A
#
# COMPACT_ATOMS: atom_id res chain seq x y z
N MET A 1 -15.80 -9.05 -6.06
CA MET A 1 -14.54 -9.79 -5.84
C MET A 1 -13.37 -8.85 -6.10
N GLY A 2 -12.32 -8.96 -5.32
CA GLY A 2 -11.11 -8.18 -5.50
C GLY A 2 -10.31 -8.59 -6.74
N LYS A 3 -9.48 -7.68 -7.25
CA LYS A 3 -8.54 -7.95 -8.34
C LYS A 3 -7.50 -8.97 -7.92
N THR A 4 -7.13 -9.86 -8.81
CA THR A 4 -6.04 -10.82 -8.60
C THR A 4 -4.70 -10.25 -9.10
N LEU A 5 -3.59 -10.81 -8.60
CA LEU A 5 -2.27 -10.43 -9.10
C LEU A 5 -2.14 -10.70 -10.61
N GLN A 6 -2.71 -11.81 -11.11
CA GLN A 6 -2.65 -12.13 -12.53
C GLN A 6 -3.36 -11.07 -13.39
N GLU A 7 -4.54 -10.61 -12.99
CA GLU A 7 -5.25 -9.53 -13.67
C GLU A 7 -4.43 -8.23 -13.71
N ILE A 8 -3.70 -7.93 -12.64
CA ILE A 8 -2.82 -6.77 -12.59
C ILE A 8 -1.61 -6.95 -13.51
N LEU A 9 -1.00 -8.13 -13.54
CA LEU A 9 0.12 -8.41 -14.44
C LEU A 9 -0.30 -8.37 -15.91
N ASP A 10 -1.48 -8.87 -16.24
CA ASP A 10 -2.05 -8.82 -17.58
C ASP A 10 -2.30 -7.34 -18.01
N LEU A 11 -2.84 -6.53 -17.10
CA LEU A 11 -2.97 -5.08 -17.31
C LEU A 11 -1.62 -4.39 -17.53
N CYS A 12 -0.61 -4.75 -16.74
CA CYS A 12 0.74 -4.22 -16.92
C CYS A 12 1.30 -4.54 -18.30
N GLN A 13 1.09 -5.76 -18.78
CA GLN A 13 1.52 -6.17 -20.12
C GLN A 13 0.75 -5.44 -21.21
N GLU A 14 -0.58 -5.34 -21.10
CA GLU A 14 -1.45 -4.65 -22.07
C GLU A 14 -1.07 -3.16 -22.23
N LYS A 15 -0.70 -2.49 -21.13
CA LYS A 15 -0.39 -1.06 -21.08
C LYS A 15 1.09 -0.74 -21.13
N ASP A 16 1.96 -1.71 -21.41
CA ASP A 16 3.42 -1.56 -21.42
C ASP A 16 3.97 -0.88 -20.16
N ILE A 17 3.40 -1.21 -19.00
CA ILE A 17 3.82 -0.64 -17.71
C ILE A 17 5.26 -0.99 -17.42
N GLN A 18 6.06 0.01 -17.07
CA GLN A 18 7.48 -0.13 -16.74
C GLN A 18 7.75 0.03 -15.25
N ILE A 19 6.97 0.85 -14.59
CA ILE A 19 7.14 1.20 -13.17
C ILE A 19 5.84 0.91 -12.42
N VAL A 20 5.98 0.36 -11.21
CA VAL A 20 4.91 0.28 -10.23
C VAL A 20 5.21 1.26 -9.11
N ASP A 21 4.33 2.22 -8.89
CA ASP A 21 4.47 3.28 -7.90
C ASP A 21 3.49 3.05 -6.75
N PHE A 22 4.03 2.86 -5.56
CA PHE A 22 3.26 2.64 -4.33
C PHE A 22 3.12 3.96 -3.60
N LYS A 23 1.88 4.43 -3.46
CA LYS A 23 1.58 5.67 -2.77
C LYS A 23 1.12 5.40 -1.35
N MET A 24 1.65 6.16 -0.43
CA MET A 24 1.29 6.13 0.98
C MET A 24 1.15 7.55 1.53
N THR A 25 0.39 7.69 2.60
CA THR A 25 0.16 8.99 3.24
C THR A 25 1.03 9.08 4.50
N ASP A 26 1.79 10.15 4.66
CA ASP A 26 2.47 10.41 5.92
C ASP A 26 1.51 10.96 6.99
N ILE A 27 2.02 11.14 8.21
CA ILE A 27 1.21 11.59 9.35
C ILE A 27 0.67 13.01 9.13
N ASP A 28 1.37 13.82 8.34
CA ASP A 28 0.95 15.18 7.98
C ASP A 28 -0.05 15.22 6.83
N GLY A 29 -0.44 14.08 6.28
CA GLY A 29 -1.38 13.96 5.17
C GLY A 29 -0.77 14.17 3.79
N ARG A 30 0.56 14.14 3.65
CA ARG A 30 1.23 14.28 2.37
C ARG A 30 1.33 12.93 1.67
N TRP A 31 1.18 12.94 0.35
CA TRP A 31 1.52 11.79 -0.46
C TRP A 31 3.03 11.55 -0.47
N ARG A 32 3.40 10.34 -0.11
CA ARG A 32 4.74 9.79 -0.24
C ARG A 32 4.67 8.59 -1.16
N HIS A 33 5.77 8.22 -1.76
CA HIS A 33 5.78 7.07 -2.64
C HIS A 33 7.13 6.34 -2.63
N LEU A 34 7.08 5.11 -3.08
CA LEU A 34 8.24 4.34 -3.49
C LEU A 34 7.91 3.58 -4.77
N SER A 35 8.89 3.40 -5.63
CA SER A 35 8.69 2.80 -6.94
C SER A 35 9.56 1.56 -7.10
N ILE A 36 9.02 0.58 -7.82
CA ILE A 36 9.77 -0.61 -8.24
C ILE A 36 9.62 -0.82 -9.75
N PRO A 37 10.59 -1.48 -10.41
CA PRO A 37 10.37 -1.97 -11.77
C PRO A 37 9.22 -2.97 -11.80
N VAL A 38 8.42 -2.97 -12.88
CA VAL A 38 7.26 -3.86 -13.00
C VAL A 38 7.62 -5.35 -12.83
N GLY A 39 8.79 -5.78 -13.25
CA GLY A 39 9.27 -7.16 -13.09
C GLY A 39 9.46 -7.62 -11.64
N ARG A 40 9.42 -6.69 -10.68
CA ARG A 40 9.45 -7.01 -9.24
C ARG A 40 8.06 -7.14 -8.63
N LEU A 41 7.00 -6.84 -9.36
CA LEU A 41 5.64 -7.10 -8.92
C LEU A 41 5.31 -8.59 -9.15
N ASN A 42 5.35 -9.38 -8.12
CA ASN A 42 5.17 -10.84 -8.17
C ASN A 42 4.54 -11.36 -6.86
N GLU A 43 4.33 -12.66 -6.77
CA GLU A 43 3.75 -13.30 -5.58
C GLU A 43 4.57 -13.04 -4.30
N GLU A 44 5.89 -13.02 -4.41
CA GLU A 44 6.78 -12.74 -3.27
C GLU A 44 6.52 -11.33 -2.73
N THR A 45 6.41 -10.34 -3.61
CA THR A 45 6.07 -8.95 -3.26
C THR A 45 4.70 -8.87 -2.58
N MET A 46 3.73 -9.65 -3.03
CA MET A 46 2.40 -9.69 -2.41
C MET A 46 2.40 -10.39 -1.06
N GLN A 47 3.20 -11.45 -0.92
CA GLN A 47 3.27 -12.23 0.31
C GLN A 47 4.04 -11.54 1.44
N TYR A 48 5.16 -10.93 1.11
CA TYR A 48 6.09 -10.37 2.11
C TYR A 48 6.08 -8.85 2.17
N GLY A 49 5.45 -8.19 1.21
CA GLY A 49 5.49 -6.75 1.07
C GLY A 49 6.82 -6.23 0.52
N ILE A 50 6.93 -4.91 0.46
CA ILE A 50 8.12 -4.20 -0.02
C ILE A 50 8.74 -3.49 1.16
N GLY A 51 9.97 -3.87 1.50
CA GLY A 51 10.72 -3.27 2.60
C GLY A 51 11.09 -1.81 2.30
N PHE A 52 10.94 -0.95 3.29
CA PHE A 52 11.36 0.44 3.22
C PHE A 52 11.73 0.99 4.60
N ASP A 53 12.48 2.09 4.60
CA ASP A 53 12.85 2.80 5.82
C ASP A 53 11.77 3.83 6.18
N GLY A 54 10.98 3.53 7.19
CA GLY A 54 9.90 4.40 7.67
C GLY A 54 10.37 5.75 8.23
N SER A 55 11.65 5.90 8.58
CA SER A 55 12.18 7.17 9.04
C SER A 55 12.21 8.24 7.96
N ASN A 56 12.35 7.84 6.69
CA ASN A 56 12.29 8.73 5.53
C ASN A 56 10.91 9.35 5.33
N TYR A 57 9.88 8.75 5.91
CA TYR A 57 8.49 9.18 5.81
C TYR A 57 7.94 9.77 7.12
N GLY A 58 8.81 9.87 8.13
CA GLY A 58 8.42 10.39 9.46
C GLY A 58 7.60 9.41 10.30
N TYR A 59 7.56 8.12 9.94
CA TYR A 59 6.78 7.13 10.67
C TYR A 59 7.44 6.64 11.95
N ALA A 60 8.76 6.57 11.98
CA ALA A 60 9.51 6.04 13.10
C ALA A 60 10.92 6.65 13.19
N PRO A 61 11.57 6.61 14.37
CA PRO A 61 12.99 6.93 14.48
C PRO A 61 13.83 5.87 13.75
N VAL A 62 15.04 6.25 13.32
CA VAL A 62 15.95 5.41 12.51
C VAL A 62 16.21 4.04 13.14
N GLU A 63 16.28 3.97 14.47
CA GLU A 63 16.61 2.76 15.23
C GLU A 63 15.49 1.68 15.15
N SER A 64 14.29 2.06 14.72
CA SER A 64 13.13 1.16 14.64
C SER A 64 12.28 1.41 13.39
N SER A 65 12.94 1.71 12.28
CA SER A 65 12.29 2.20 11.05
C SER A 65 12.05 1.14 9.99
N ASP A 66 12.42 -0.11 10.22
CA ASP A 66 12.19 -1.20 9.28
C ASP A 66 10.70 -1.51 9.16
N MET A 67 10.15 -1.19 8.00
CA MET A 67 8.74 -1.38 7.67
C MET A 67 8.57 -2.08 6.33
N VAL A 68 7.39 -2.63 6.10
CA VAL A 68 6.99 -3.17 4.81
C VAL A 68 5.70 -2.53 4.34
N PHE A 69 5.64 -2.29 3.05
CA PHE A 69 4.43 -1.86 2.35
C PHE A 69 3.78 -3.08 1.70
N VAL A 70 2.51 -3.30 1.98
CA VAL A 70 1.71 -4.39 1.39
C VAL A 70 0.71 -3.77 0.41
N PRO A 71 0.87 -4.00 -0.91
CA PRO A 71 0.00 -3.40 -1.91
C PRO A 71 -1.44 -3.90 -1.80
N ASP A 72 -2.38 -2.99 -2.06
CA ASP A 72 -3.79 -3.31 -2.24
C ASP A 72 -4.10 -3.38 -3.75
N LEU A 73 -4.31 -4.58 -4.26
CA LEU A 73 -4.54 -4.83 -5.69
C LEU A 73 -5.79 -4.14 -6.21
N ASP A 74 -6.82 -3.97 -5.36
CA ASP A 74 -8.07 -3.32 -5.76
C ASP A 74 -7.88 -1.84 -6.08
N SER A 75 -6.83 -1.24 -5.53
CA SER A 75 -6.48 0.16 -5.76
C SER A 75 -5.69 0.40 -7.05
N ALA A 76 -5.27 -0.66 -7.75
CA ALA A 76 -4.40 -0.56 -8.91
C ALA A 76 -5.03 0.28 -10.03
N THR A 77 -4.31 1.30 -10.47
CA THR A 77 -4.73 2.25 -11.50
C THR A 77 -3.54 2.66 -12.37
N VAL A 78 -3.74 2.73 -13.68
CA VAL A 78 -2.73 3.28 -14.59
C VAL A 78 -2.66 4.79 -14.37
N ASP A 79 -1.47 5.31 -14.09
CA ASP A 79 -1.28 6.75 -13.85
C ASP A 79 -1.35 7.52 -15.18
N PRO A 80 -2.35 8.38 -15.38
CA PRO A 80 -2.52 9.11 -16.64
C PRO A 80 -1.56 10.29 -16.80
N PHE A 81 -0.83 10.67 -15.74
CA PHE A 81 0.05 11.84 -15.72
C PHE A 81 1.52 11.48 -15.75
N ALA A 82 1.87 10.21 -15.60
CA ALA A 82 3.25 9.77 -15.61
C ALA A 82 3.80 9.77 -17.04
N GLU A 83 5.01 10.30 -17.23
CA GLU A 83 5.70 10.30 -18.52
C GLU A 83 6.10 8.88 -18.93
N VAL A 84 6.56 8.09 -17.99
CA VAL A 84 6.84 6.66 -18.17
C VAL A 84 5.57 5.86 -17.78
N PRO A 85 5.14 4.88 -18.60
CA PRO A 85 3.98 4.06 -18.24
C PRO A 85 4.08 3.47 -16.85
N THR A 86 3.22 3.92 -15.96
CA THR A 86 3.26 3.64 -14.52
C THR A 86 1.93 3.11 -14.02
N LEU A 87 1.99 2.03 -13.25
CA LEU A 87 0.85 1.55 -12.46
C LEU A 87 0.99 2.09 -11.03
N THR A 88 -0.05 2.73 -10.53
CA THR A 88 -0.10 3.24 -9.16
C THR A 88 -0.97 2.34 -8.29
N MET A 89 -0.50 2.04 -7.09
CA MET A 89 -1.28 1.35 -6.05
C MET A 89 -1.09 2.04 -4.70
N ILE A 90 -2.12 2.01 -3.88
CA ILE A 90 -2.03 2.28 -2.44
C ILE A 90 -1.91 0.96 -1.69
N GLY A 91 -1.66 1.01 -0.39
CA GLY A 91 -1.54 -0.22 0.40
C GLY A 91 -1.40 0.05 1.89
N ASP A 92 -1.09 -1.00 2.61
CA ASP A 92 -0.95 -0.98 4.06
C ASP A 92 0.52 -0.91 4.46
N VAL A 93 0.80 -0.19 5.54
CA VAL A 93 2.13 -0.14 6.15
C VAL A 93 2.14 -1.04 7.37
N MET A 94 3.12 -1.94 7.42
CA MET A 94 3.31 -2.89 8.51
C MET A 94 4.67 -2.67 9.17
N ILE A 95 4.71 -2.86 10.47
CA ILE A 95 5.98 -2.94 11.23
C ILE A 95 6.49 -4.38 11.12
N ILE A 96 7.78 -4.53 10.85
CA ILE A 96 8.44 -5.84 10.90
C ILE A 96 8.57 -6.25 12.36
N ASP A 97 7.84 -7.29 12.74
CA ASP A 97 7.84 -7.84 14.09
C ASP A 97 7.87 -9.37 14.03
N ARG A 98 8.41 -10.01 15.03
CA ARG A 98 8.48 -11.47 15.09
C ARG A 98 7.51 -12.00 16.16
N PRO A 99 6.76 -13.06 15.89
CA PRO A 99 6.85 -13.99 14.72
C PRO A 99 6.11 -13.51 13.47
N ALA A 100 5.29 -12.45 13.56
CA ALA A 100 4.51 -11.94 12.42
C ALA A 100 4.52 -10.41 12.38
N ASN A 101 4.54 -9.84 11.18
CA ASN A 101 4.40 -8.40 11.00
C ASN A 101 3.04 -7.94 11.53
N ARG A 102 3.00 -6.71 12.06
CA ARG A 102 1.78 -6.09 12.57
C ARG A 102 1.50 -4.75 11.89
N PRO A 103 0.24 -4.35 11.76
CA PRO A 103 -0.10 -3.04 11.21
C PRO A 103 0.60 -1.92 11.97
N PHE A 104 1.08 -0.91 11.22
CA PHE A 104 1.56 0.33 11.83
C PHE A 104 0.35 1.17 12.25
N ASP A 105 0.12 1.27 13.54
CA ASP A 105 -1.10 1.83 14.13
C ASP A 105 -1.34 3.31 13.79
N GLN A 106 -0.29 4.07 13.57
CA GLN A 106 -0.36 5.51 13.27
C GLN A 106 -0.48 5.79 11.77
N TYR A 107 -0.38 4.77 10.91
CA TYR A 107 -0.57 4.96 9.48
C TYR A 107 -2.02 5.35 9.20
N PRO A 108 -2.28 6.48 8.51
CA PRO A 108 -3.63 7.03 8.36
C PRO A 108 -4.65 6.04 7.80
N ARG A 109 -4.28 5.24 6.79
CA ARG A 109 -5.16 4.21 6.24
C ARG A 109 -5.51 3.13 7.28
N ASN A 110 -4.56 2.72 8.12
CA ASN A 110 -4.81 1.75 9.18
C ASN A 110 -5.72 2.33 10.27
N VAL A 111 -5.59 3.62 10.57
CA VAL A 111 -6.51 4.34 11.47
C VAL A 111 -7.93 4.34 10.90
N ALA A 112 -8.10 4.66 9.61
CA ALA A 112 -9.39 4.64 8.94
C ALA A 112 -10.02 3.23 8.94
N LYS A 113 -9.24 2.20 8.64
CA LYS A 113 -9.71 0.80 8.69
C LYS A 113 -10.22 0.40 10.09
N ARG A 114 -9.50 0.78 11.15
CA ARG A 114 -9.95 0.51 12.52
C ARG A 114 -11.23 1.26 12.86
N ALA A 115 -11.37 2.51 12.42
CA ALA A 115 -12.58 3.31 12.63
C ALA A 115 -13.79 2.68 11.94
N ILE A 116 -13.64 2.22 10.69
CA ILE A 116 -14.70 1.52 9.95
C ILE A 116 -15.07 0.20 10.65
N GLY A 117 -14.09 -0.60 11.05
CA GLY A 117 -14.33 -1.84 11.78
C GLY A 117 -15.09 -1.61 13.09
N TYR A 118 -14.71 -0.60 13.84
CA TYR A 118 -15.40 -0.24 15.09
C TYR A 118 -16.84 0.24 14.86
N MET A 119 -17.06 1.03 13.82
CA MET A 119 -18.39 1.48 13.41
C MET A 119 -19.31 0.28 13.09
N GLN A 120 -18.81 -0.69 12.32
CA GLN A 120 -19.53 -1.92 11.97
C GLN A 120 -19.81 -2.79 13.20
N GLU A 121 -18.83 -2.95 14.08
CA GLU A 121 -18.94 -3.72 15.32
C GLU A 121 -20.00 -3.16 16.27
N LEU A 122 -20.14 -1.84 16.33
CA LEU A 122 -21.18 -1.16 17.09
C LEU A 122 -22.57 -1.20 16.41
N GLY A 123 -22.66 -1.65 15.16
CA GLY A 123 -23.92 -1.68 14.41
C GLY A 123 -24.48 -0.30 14.05
N ILE A 124 -23.64 0.75 14.08
CA ILE A 124 -24.07 2.14 13.78
C ILE A 124 -24.30 2.31 12.28
N ALA A 125 -23.40 1.78 11.46
CA ALA A 125 -23.48 1.79 10.01
C ALA A 125 -22.60 0.67 9.42
N ASP A 126 -22.89 0.27 8.18
CA ASP A 126 -22.15 -0.79 7.48
C ASP A 126 -21.07 -0.20 6.57
N GLU A 127 -21.25 1.02 6.11
CA GLU A 127 -20.39 1.67 5.14
C GLU A 127 -20.20 3.16 5.47
N MET A 128 -19.03 3.69 5.14
CA MET A 128 -18.70 5.11 5.23
C MET A 128 -18.38 5.63 3.84
N ILE A 129 -19.13 6.64 3.39
CA ILE A 129 -18.92 7.32 2.10
C ILE A 129 -18.33 8.70 2.39
N TRP A 130 -17.23 9.02 1.69
CA TRP A 130 -16.48 10.30 1.81
C TRP A 130 -16.82 11.27 0.71
#